data_40fb41a7ac2aa42c92d96a0694c96f21
#
_entry.id   40fb41a7ac2aa42c92d96a0694c96f21
#
_cell.length_a   1.000
_cell.length_b   1.000
_cell.length_c   1.000
_cell.angle_alpha   90.00
_cell.angle_beta   90.00
_cell.angle_gamma   90.00
#
_symmetry.space_group_name_H-M   'P 1'
#
loop_
_entity.id
_entity.type
_entity.pdbx_description
1 polymer ?
#
loop_
_entity_poly.entity_id
_entity_poly.type
_entity_poly.pdbx_seq_one_letter_code
_entity_poly.pdbx_strand_id
1 'polypeptide(L)'
;MDSMNLAPYIDNERLADYAVSCARLLKSTGTQSGTEAALRLHESIRELRRCRDALHRRYTGAPAVPSGCEWLLDNWYMVQREGPAAEDELRHARSLRRCRDGLIVTELCRTLLQSGHGRLTEQRCRVFLEAFQSVTVLRRGELYLFPAAMRAAVIQALAAACRDMLNSSDAEAYAQELEALFSSLRLLSSMDMERLLDSVDVCSAILSRDPTGDYPKMDRETKTEYLRRLEIMAARRDVEEYTLASELIEKSQAENRHVGFLLLREPGRWGAALYIAANVLLTLFISLCISFSLGSLWLAALLLLPVSELVKAAVDFLLMRVVRPRPMPRLDLSEGVPEEGKSICVISVILGSCDAQRLEALRLASRREGKNLSFGLLADLPGAATAETPRDAQLLRDAQSAIDALNEKYGGGFYLFTRERSYNGESYSGRERKRGALIELAKLLCGEDSELSVTGDEAALRGTRYIITLDADTRIYPGSLSLLIGAAMHPLCTPVIDEGSNVVVSGHAII
;
A
#
# COMPACT_ATOMS: atom_id res chain seq x y z
N MET A 1 31.01 30.43 -4.47
CA MET A 1 31.79 30.48 -3.21
C MET A 1 30.80 30.51 -2.07
N ASP A 2 30.44 29.38 -1.51
CA ASP A 2 29.80 29.34 -0.19
C ASP A 2 30.20 28.02 0.45
N SER A 3 31.39 28.06 1.10
CA SER A 3 31.81 26.99 1.95
C SER A 3 30.81 26.86 3.13
N MET A 4 30.41 25.65 3.50
CA MET A 4 29.51 25.35 4.61
C MET A 4 29.95 25.95 5.96
N ASN A 5 31.15 26.50 6.04
CA ASN A 5 31.76 27.07 7.24
C ASN A 5 31.35 28.51 7.57
N LEU A 6 30.44 29.15 6.84
CA LEU A 6 30.07 30.56 7.09
C LEU A 6 28.75 30.76 7.84
N ALA A 7 27.90 29.73 7.95
CA ALA A 7 26.71 29.82 8.79
C ALA A 7 26.98 29.28 10.19
N PRO A 8 26.49 29.93 11.28
CA PRO A 8 26.64 29.38 12.64
C PRO A 8 25.89 28.03 12.72
N TYR A 9 26.49 27.07 13.46
CA TYR A 9 25.81 25.83 13.81
C TYR A 9 24.53 26.17 14.60
N ILE A 10 23.39 25.62 14.12
CA ILE A 10 22.09 25.78 14.76
C ILE A 10 21.81 24.55 15.62
N ASP A 11 21.77 24.71 16.92
CA ASP A 11 21.40 23.65 17.85
C ASP A 11 19.92 23.24 17.70
N ASN A 12 19.55 22.11 18.30
CA ASN A 12 18.19 21.59 18.19
C ASN A 12 17.13 22.49 18.84
N GLU A 13 17.51 23.33 19.83
CA GLU A 13 16.56 24.22 20.51
C GLU A 13 16.16 25.38 19.61
N ARG A 14 17.09 25.89 18.80
CA ARG A 14 16.86 27.01 17.85
C ARG A 14 16.46 26.55 16.46
N LEU A 15 16.55 25.25 16.17
CA LEU A 15 16.32 24.71 14.86
C LEU A 15 14.87 24.94 14.37
N ALA A 16 13.89 24.87 15.28
CA ALA A 16 12.48 25.13 14.96
C ALA A 16 12.27 26.59 14.54
N ASP A 17 12.80 27.55 15.27
CA ASP A 17 12.69 28.99 14.94
C ASP A 17 13.40 29.31 13.63
N TYR A 18 14.55 28.67 13.39
CA TYR A 18 15.27 28.80 12.14
C TYR A 18 14.47 28.24 10.97
N ALA A 19 13.83 27.06 11.11
CA ALA A 19 12.97 26.48 10.10
C ALA A 19 11.75 27.36 9.77
N VAL A 20 11.10 27.94 10.78
CA VAL A 20 10.01 28.93 10.62
C VAL A 20 10.47 30.14 9.83
N SER A 21 11.67 30.66 10.13
CA SER A 21 12.25 31.80 9.43
C SER A 21 12.52 31.45 7.96
N CYS A 22 13.07 30.28 7.67
CA CYS A 22 13.30 29.77 6.33
C CYS A 22 11.98 29.61 5.54
N ALA A 23 10.92 29.08 6.18
CA ALA A 23 9.61 28.92 5.55
C ALA A 23 8.99 30.25 5.11
N ARG A 24 9.22 31.31 5.88
CA ARG A 24 8.77 32.68 5.54
C ARG A 24 9.54 33.28 4.36
N LEU A 25 10.80 32.91 4.18
CA LEU A 25 11.66 33.40 3.10
C LEU A 25 11.44 32.65 1.78
N LEU A 26 11.20 31.34 1.84
CA LEU A 26 11.02 30.47 0.66
C LEU A 26 9.62 30.59 0.07
N LYS A 27 9.27 31.78 -0.42
CA LYS A 27 7.98 32.03 -1.07
C LYS A 27 7.93 31.43 -2.47
N SER A 28 6.80 30.78 -2.80
CA SER A 28 6.56 30.24 -4.14
C SER A 28 6.45 31.34 -5.18
N THR A 29 7.17 31.18 -6.29
CA THR A 29 7.12 32.05 -7.47
C THR A 29 6.50 31.38 -8.69
N GLY A 30 6.02 30.14 -8.53
CA GLY A 30 5.42 29.33 -9.59
C GLY A 30 5.73 27.84 -9.38
N THR A 31 5.50 27.06 -10.42
CA THR A 31 5.77 25.59 -10.42
C THR A 31 6.79 25.23 -11.50
N GLN A 32 7.55 24.17 -11.25
CA GLN A 32 8.58 23.66 -12.14
C GLN A 32 8.70 22.13 -12.00
N SER A 33 9.27 21.47 -13.03
CA SER A 33 9.68 20.06 -12.91
C SER A 33 11.01 19.94 -12.15
N GLY A 34 11.30 18.75 -11.61
CA GLY A 34 12.56 18.47 -10.94
C GLY A 34 13.76 18.28 -11.89
N THR A 35 13.57 18.40 -13.19
CA THR A 35 14.60 18.12 -14.22
C THR A 35 15.88 18.94 -14.03
N GLU A 36 15.76 20.22 -13.68
CA GLU A 36 16.91 21.09 -13.45
C GLU A 36 17.70 20.66 -12.19
N ALA A 37 16.99 20.30 -11.12
CA ALA A 37 17.62 19.77 -9.90
C ALA A 37 18.34 18.45 -10.17
N ALA A 38 17.75 17.57 -10.99
CA ALA A 38 18.37 16.33 -11.44
C ALA A 38 19.65 16.57 -12.26
N LEU A 39 19.63 17.55 -13.16
CA LEU A 39 20.83 17.91 -13.95
C LEU A 39 21.96 18.45 -13.06
N ARG A 40 21.65 19.31 -12.10
CA ARG A 40 22.64 19.82 -11.13
C ARG A 40 23.25 18.67 -10.31
N LEU A 41 22.43 17.71 -9.89
CA LEU A 41 22.91 16.52 -9.18
C LEU A 41 23.82 15.65 -10.09
N HIS A 42 23.42 15.44 -11.33
CA HIS A 42 24.23 14.72 -12.32
C HIS A 42 25.61 15.35 -12.49
N GLU A 43 25.68 16.68 -12.64
CA GLU A 43 26.94 17.42 -12.74
C GLU A 43 27.79 17.22 -11.49
N SER A 44 27.20 17.30 -10.29
CA SER A 44 27.92 17.07 -9.02
C SER A 44 28.48 15.65 -8.91
N ILE A 45 27.73 14.63 -9.34
CA ILE A 45 28.19 13.23 -9.37
C ILE A 45 29.38 13.09 -10.35
N ARG A 46 29.33 13.73 -11.51
CA ARG A 46 30.45 13.72 -12.48
C ARG A 46 31.70 14.42 -11.92
N GLU A 47 31.50 15.52 -11.21
CA GLU A 47 32.58 16.24 -10.54
C GLU A 47 33.24 15.39 -9.45
N LEU A 48 32.47 14.81 -8.56
CA LEU A 48 32.97 13.87 -7.53
C LEU A 48 33.74 12.68 -8.14
N ARG A 49 33.27 12.14 -9.27
CA ARG A 49 34.00 11.09 -10.00
C ARG A 49 35.38 11.58 -10.45
N ARG A 50 35.44 12.80 -11.02
CA ARG A 50 36.74 13.41 -11.43
C ARG A 50 37.65 13.62 -10.24
N CYS A 51 37.11 14.11 -9.11
CA CYS A 51 37.85 14.29 -7.87
C CYS A 51 38.42 12.94 -7.37
N ARG A 52 37.59 11.91 -7.29
CA ARG A 52 38.04 10.55 -6.89
C ARG A 52 39.13 10.03 -7.82
N ASP A 53 38.99 10.15 -9.15
CA ASP A 53 39.94 9.65 -10.11
C ASP A 53 41.27 10.41 -10.03
N ALA A 54 41.24 11.69 -9.73
CA ALA A 54 42.43 12.50 -9.48
C ALA A 54 43.13 12.09 -8.17
N LEU A 55 42.41 11.88 -7.10
CA LEU A 55 42.93 11.41 -5.81
C LEU A 55 43.50 10.00 -5.93
N HIS A 56 42.81 9.10 -6.60
CA HIS A 56 43.28 7.74 -6.83
C HIS A 56 44.64 7.74 -7.55
N ARG A 57 44.80 8.53 -8.63
CA ARG A 57 46.07 8.67 -9.34
C ARG A 57 47.16 9.29 -8.48
N ARG A 58 46.82 10.29 -7.63
CA ARG A 58 47.79 11.00 -6.80
C ARG A 58 48.36 10.14 -5.67
N TYR A 59 47.51 9.26 -5.08
CA TYR A 59 47.85 8.51 -3.88
C TYR A 59 48.01 7.01 -4.11
N THR A 60 47.97 6.51 -5.36
CA THR A 60 48.25 5.11 -5.66
C THR A 60 49.73 4.82 -5.31
N GLY A 61 49.96 3.93 -4.32
CA GLY A 61 51.27 3.58 -3.83
C GLY A 61 51.91 4.58 -2.84
N ALA A 62 51.16 5.61 -2.42
CA ALA A 62 51.64 6.52 -1.39
C ALA A 62 51.63 5.83 -0.02
N PRO A 63 52.61 6.11 0.88
CA PRO A 63 52.68 5.50 2.22
C PRO A 63 51.60 5.99 3.17
N ALA A 64 51.00 7.16 2.90
CA ALA A 64 49.91 7.75 3.68
C ALA A 64 48.99 8.55 2.75
N VAL A 65 47.69 8.51 3.02
CA VAL A 65 46.65 9.28 2.35
C VAL A 65 46.03 10.22 3.42
N PRO A 66 45.84 11.54 3.16
CA PRO A 66 45.15 12.39 4.07
C PRO A 66 43.74 11.90 4.37
N SER A 67 43.27 12.00 5.62
CA SER A 67 41.95 11.48 6.07
C SER A 67 40.78 12.03 5.22
N GLY A 68 40.85 13.30 4.82
CA GLY A 68 39.85 13.87 3.90
C GLY A 68 39.77 13.16 2.55
N CYS A 69 40.92 12.70 2.01
CA CYS A 69 40.95 11.95 0.76
C CYS A 69 40.46 10.50 0.92
N GLU A 70 40.81 9.84 2.04
CA GLU A 70 40.35 8.49 2.38
C GLU A 70 38.82 8.43 2.44
N TRP A 71 38.16 9.41 3.06
CA TRP A 71 36.72 9.45 3.14
C TRP A 71 36.03 9.32 1.77
N LEU A 72 36.51 10.04 0.75
CA LEU A 72 35.95 9.93 -0.60
C LEU A 72 36.26 8.60 -1.27
N LEU A 73 37.49 8.11 -1.14
CA LEU A 73 37.94 6.87 -1.79
C LEU A 73 37.19 5.65 -1.25
N ASP A 74 37.08 5.55 0.08
CA ASP A 74 36.47 4.41 0.75
C ASP A 74 34.95 4.39 0.67
N ASN A 75 34.30 5.56 0.60
CA ASN A 75 32.84 5.68 0.61
C ASN A 75 32.26 6.03 -0.76
N TRP A 76 33.04 6.00 -1.83
CA TRP A 76 32.56 6.28 -3.18
C TRP A 76 31.36 5.41 -3.61
N TYR A 77 31.28 4.17 -3.17
CA TYR A 77 30.18 3.26 -3.45
C TYR A 77 28.81 3.81 -3.02
N MET A 78 28.76 4.65 -1.97
CA MET A 78 27.52 5.27 -1.51
C MET A 78 27.02 6.29 -2.54
N VAL A 79 27.91 7.13 -3.07
CA VAL A 79 27.57 8.09 -4.13
C VAL A 79 27.07 7.36 -5.39
N GLN A 80 27.73 6.22 -5.74
CA GLN A 80 27.30 5.41 -6.88
C GLN A 80 25.92 4.78 -6.73
N ARG A 81 25.52 4.45 -5.49
CA ARG A 81 24.22 3.86 -5.20
C ARG A 81 23.13 4.92 -5.06
N GLU A 82 23.35 5.91 -4.23
CA GLU A 82 22.32 6.90 -3.86
C GLU A 82 22.14 8.00 -4.91
N GLY A 83 23.19 8.37 -5.60
CA GLY A 83 23.16 9.47 -6.56
C GLY A 83 22.22 9.23 -7.75
N PRO A 84 22.39 8.13 -8.51
CA PRO A 84 21.50 7.83 -9.64
C PRO A 84 20.05 7.61 -9.24
N ALA A 85 19.78 7.02 -8.07
CA ALA A 85 18.43 6.85 -7.54
C ALA A 85 17.77 8.21 -7.26
N ALA A 86 18.45 9.10 -6.55
CA ALA A 86 17.96 10.45 -6.29
C ALA A 86 17.79 11.28 -7.59
N GLU A 87 18.70 11.13 -8.56
CA GLU A 87 18.60 11.79 -9.86
C GLU A 87 17.33 11.34 -10.61
N ASP A 88 17.04 10.06 -10.62
CA ASP A 88 15.86 9.50 -11.28
C ASP A 88 14.55 9.98 -10.64
N GLU A 89 14.45 9.95 -9.31
CA GLU A 89 13.31 10.46 -8.55
C GLU A 89 13.07 11.96 -8.85
N LEU A 90 14.13 12.79 -8.80
CA LEU A 90 14.04 14.23 -9.12
C LEU A 90 13.62 14.45 -10.57
N ARG A 91 14.14 13.69 -11.52
CA ARG A 91 13.83 13.83 -12.96
C ARG A 91 12.37 13.58 -13.29
N HIS A 92 11.75 12.63 -12.59
CA HIS A 92 10.34 12.27 -12.79
C HIS A 92 9.36 13.15 -12.04
N ALA A 93 9.81 13.95 -11.08
CA ALA A 93 8.95 14.84 -10.31
C ALA A 93 8.39 15.98 -11.15
N ARG A 94 7.10 16.30 -10.97
CA ARG A 94 6.36 17.31 -11.74
C ARG A 94 5.62 18.26 -10.80
N SER A 95 5.31 19.45 -11.29
CA SER A 95 4.44 20.43 -10.61
C SER A 95 4.91 20.85 -9.21
N LEU A 96 6.24 20.87 -8.99
CA LEU A 96 6.85 21.27 -7.72
C LEU A 96 6.90 22.79 -7.62
N ARG A 97 6.63 23.34 -6.45
CA ARG A 97 6.75 24.78 -6.22
C ARG A 97 8.22 25.21 -6.28
N ARG A 98 8.47 26.30 -7.00
CA ARG A 98 9.78 26.92 -7.07
C ARG A 98 9.81 28.22 -6.26
N CYS A 99 10.95 28.54 -5.70
CA CYS A 99 11.32 29.85 -5.18
C CYS A 99 12.36 30.52 -6.12
N ARG A 100 12.93 31.64 -5.71
CA ARG A 100 13.93 32.38 -6.49
C ARG A 100 15.14 31.52 -6.87
N ASP A 101 15.64 30.70 -5.95
CA ASP A 101 16.92 30.00 -6.02
C ASP A 101 16.80 28.54 -6.51
N GLY A 102 15.58 28.00 -6.61
CA GLY A 102 15.33 26.62 -7.05
C GLY A 102 13.97 26.10 -6.60
N LEU A 103 13.87 24.78 -6.44
CA LEU A 103 12.67 24.15 -5.86
C LEU A 103 12.62 24.38 -4.35
N ILE A 104 11.45 24.65 -3.79
CA ILE A 104 11.28 24.87 -2.35
C ILE A 104 11.85 23.67 -1.57
N VAL A 105 11.57 22.43 -1.98
CA VAL A 105 12.06 21.24 -1.30
C VAL A 105 13.58 21.09 -1.37
N THR A 106 14.24 21.46 -2.48
CA THR A 106 15.70 21.39 -2.57
C THR A 106 16.39 22.46 -1.72
N GLU A 107 15.83 23.66 -1.68
CA GLU A 107 16.32 24.75 -0.86
C GLU A 107 16.14 24.50 0.64
N LEU A 108 14.99 23.93 1.00
CA LEU A 108 14.72 23.44 2.35
C LEU A 108 15.78 22.40 2.79
N CYS A 109 16.06 21.40 1.95
CA CYS A 109 17.07 20.38 2.23
C CYS A 109 18.47 20.97 2.37
N ARG A 110 18.86 21.88 1.48
CA ARG A 110 20.13 22.59 1.54
C ARG A 110 20.27 23.38 2.85
N THR A 111 19.23 24.10 3.24
CA THR A 111 19.21 24.92 4.45
C THR A 111 19.30 24.06 5.72
N LEU A 112 18.56 22.94 5.77
CA LEU A 112 18.64 21.98 6.87
C LEU A 112 20.06 21.40 6.99
N LEU A 113 20.68 20.98 5.89
CA LEU A 113 22.03 20.44 5.88
C LEU A 113 23.06 21.45 6.36
N GLN A 114 22.96 22.69 5.86
CA GLN A 114 23.86 23.78 6.26
C GLN A 114 23.74 24.13 7.75
N SER A 115 22.51 24.13 8.30
CA SER A 115 22.26 24.39 9.72
C SER A 115 22.97 23.43 10.68
N GLY A 116 23.31 22.22 10.20
CA GLY A 116 24.01 21.18 10.95
C GLY A 116 25.47 20.98 10.54
N HIS A 117 26.05 21.89 9.72
CA HIS A 117 27.42 21.75 9.20
C HIS A 117 27.61 20.36 8.53
N GLY A 118 26.66 19.94 7.72
CA GLY A 118 26.68 18.65 7.04
C GLY A 118 26.21 17.45 7.88
N ARG A 119 25.96 17.62 9.19
CA ARG A 119 25.48 16.55 10.06
C ARG A 119 23.96 16.51 10.14
N LEU A 120 23.38 15.38 9.80
CA LEU A 120 21.96 15.09 9.91
C LEU A 120 21.69 14.09 11.04
N THR A 121 20.52 14.20 11.65
CA THR A 121 19.92 13.19 12.52
C THR A 121 18.42 13.10 12.20
N GLU A 122 17.78 11.97 12.49
CA GLU A 122 16.34 11.82 12.32
C GLU A 122 15.57 12.92 13.06
N GLN A 123 15.97 13.21 14.28
CA GLN A 123 15.33 14.25 15.09
C GLN A 123 15.44 15.64 14.44
N ARG A 124 16.60 16.00 13.87
CA ARG A 124 16.77 17.28 13.15
C ARG A 124 15.86 17.37 11.93
N CYS A 125 15.77 16.28 11.15
CA CYS A 125 14.87 16.23 10.00
C CYS A 125 13.41 16.42 10.44
N ARG A 126 12.98 15.74 11.49
CA ARG A 126 11.62 15.84 12.03
C ARG A 126 11.30 17.24 12.53
N VAL A 127 12.09 17.78 13.44
CA VAL A 127 11.88 19.12 14.04
C VAL A 127 11.86 20.19 12.96
N PHE A 128 12.76 20.10 11.97
CA PHE A 128 12.83 21.09 10.90
C PHE A 128 11.59 21.01 9.99
N LEU A 129 11.17 19.80 9.58
CA LEU A 129 10.00 19.59 8.72
C LEU A 129 8.70 20.03 9.42
N GLU A 130 8.51 19.66 10.69
CA GLU A 130 7.34 20.06 11.48
C GLU A 130 7.26 21.60 11.63
N ALA A 131 8.36 22.23 12.00
CA ALA A 131 8.41 23.68 12.17
C ALA A 131 8.27 24.43 10.83
N PHE A 132 8.87 23.94 9.75
CA PHE A 132 8.71 24.51 8.41
C PHE A 132 7.26 24.44 7.95
N GLN A 133 6.61 23.28 8.12
CA GLN A 133 5.23 23.06 7.70
C GLN A 133 4.19 23.77 8.58
N SER A 134 4.58 24.26 9.76
CA SER A 134 3.69 25.15 10.54
C SER A 134 3.43 26.50 9.87
N VAL A 135 4.26 26.88 8.89
CA VAL A 135 4.16 28.12 8.11
C VAL A 135 3.87 27.85 6.65
N THR A 136 4.58 26.91 6.05
CA THR A 136 4.47 26.57 4.63
C THR A 136 4.30 25.05 4.50
N VAL A 137 3.05 24.61 4.37
CA VAL A 137 2.73 23.18 4.20
C VAL A 137 3.29 22.71 2.87
N LEU A 138 4.06 21.62 2.88
CA LEU A 138 4.56 20.97 1.68
C LEU A 138 3.41 20.20 1.00
N ARG A 139 3.35 20.31 -0.33
CA ARG A 139 2.47 19.44 -1.12
C ARG A 139 2.97 18.00 -1.04
N ARG A 140 2.09 17.05 -1.21
CA ARG A 140 2.44 15.63 -1.15
C ARG A 140 3.66 15.30 -2.05
N GLY A 141 3.65 15.74 -3.31
CA GLY A 141 4.78 15.53 -4.23
C GLY A 141 6.10 16.12 -3.74
N GLU A 142 6.07 17.24 -2.99
CA GLU A 142 7.27 17.86 -2.40
C GLU A 142 7.72 17.12 -1.15
N LEU A 143 6.79 16.74 -0.27
CA LEU A 143 7.10 16.01 0.96
C LEU A 143 7.74 14.65 0.65
N TYR A 144 7.17 13.88 -0.27
CA TYR A 144 7.70 12.57 -0.65
C TYR A 144 8.95 12.64 -1.54
N LEU A 145 9.27 13.81 -2.10
CA LEU A 145 10.54 14.07 -2.78
C LEU A 145 11.67 14.46 -1.81
N PHE A 146 11.37 14.77 -0.54
CA PHE A 146 12.35 15.17 0.46
C PHE A 146 13.56 14.22 0.57
N PRO A 147 13.40 12.87 0.57
CA PRO A 147 14.54 11.95 0.65
C PRO A 147 15.51 12.10 -0.53
N ALA A 148 15.00 12.20 -1.74
CA ALA A 148 15.82 12.39 -2.95
C ALA A 148 16.49 13.77 -2.96
N ALA A 149 15.75 14.81 -2.59
CA ALA A 149 16.27 16.17 -2.49
C ALA A 149 17.37 16.29 -1.40
N MET A 150 17.21 15.55 -0.28
CA MET A 150 18.22 15.55 0.78
C MET A 150 19.49 14.81 0.37
N ARG A 151 19.38 13.65 -0.30
CA ARG A 151 20.53 12.95 -0.88
C ARG A 151 21.24 13.84 -1.90
N ALA A 152 20.48 14.55 -2.74
CA ALA A 152 21.04 15.48 -3.71
C ALA A 152 21.79 16.61 -3.01
N ALA A 153 21.24 17.22 -1.95
CA ALA A 153 21.89 18.27 -1.19
C ALA A 153 23.22 17.79 -0.57
N VAL A 154 23.25 16.57 0.02
CA VAL A 154 24.47 15.99 0.58
C VAL A 154 25.51 15.73 -0.51
N ILE A 155 25.13 15.15 -1.66
CA ILE A 155 26.06 14.85 -2.77
C ILE A 155 26.60 16.15 -3.39
N GLN A 156 25.80 17.19 -3.51
CA GLN A 156 26.23 18.51 -3.99
C GLN A 156 27.22 19.15 -3.01
N ALA A 157 26.98 19.04 -1.70
CA ALA A 157 27.90 19.50 -0.67
C ALA A 157 29.22 18.71 -0.70
N LEU A 158 29.16 17.38 -0.86
CA LEU A 158 30.36 16.55 -1.06
C LEU A 158 31.16 17.01 -2.28
N ALA A 159 30.49 17.33 -3.41
CA ALA A 159 31.17 17.80 -4.62
C ALA A 159 31.90 19.13 -4.38
N ALA A 160 31.25 20.06 -3.66
CA ALA A 160 31.86 21.34 -3.30
C ALA A 160 33.07 21.15 -2.37
N ALA A 161 32.90 20.39 -1.28
CA ALA A 161 33.98 20.12 -0.31
C ALA A 161 35.19 19.41 -0.98
N CYS A 162 34.93 18.41 -1.85
CA CYS A 162 36.01 17.72 -2.56
C CYS A 162 36.72 18.62 -3.57
N ARG A 163 36.01 19.52 -4.24
CA ARG A 163 36.62 20.51 -5.14
C ARG A 163 37.52 21.45 -4.38
N ASP A 164 37.03 21.99 -3.27
CA ASP A 164 37.77 22.93 -2.43
C ASP A 164 39.01 22.24 -1.80
N MET A 165 38.86 21.01 -1.36
CA MET A 165 39.97 20.18 -0.85
C MET A 165 41.06 19.94 -1.90
N LEU A 166 40.71 19.66 -3.15
CA LEU A 166 41.69 19.46 -4.23
C LEU A 166 42.46 20.74 -4.57
N ASN A 167 41.86 21.90 -4.38
CA ASN A 167 42.46 23.20 -4.62
C ASN A 167 43.21 23.76 -3.38
N SER A 168 43.06 23.10 -2.21
CA SER A 168 43.72 23.46 -0.98
C SER A 168 45.10 22.80 -0.85
N SER A 169 46.02 23.43 -0.14
CA SER A 169 47.28 22.83 0.32
C SER A 169 47.11 21.90 1.50
N ASP A 170 46.00 22.04 2.25
CA ASP A 170 45.68 21.29 3.48
C ASP A 170 44.39 20.47 3.26
N ALA A 171 44.54 19.21 2.79
CA ALA A 171 43.44 18.29 2.61
C ALA A 171 42.86 17.77 3.93
N GLU A 172 43.62 17.80 5.02
CA GLU A 172 43.20 17.32 6.33
C GLU A 172 42.12 18.24 6.94
N ALA A 173 42.16 19.54 6.65
CA ALA A 173 41.15 20.49 7.10
C ALA A 173 39.71 20.14 6.69
N TYR A 174 39.53 19.34 5.61
CA TYR A 174 38.23 18.89 5.10
C TYR A 174 37.76 17.56 5.67
N ALA A 175 38.60 16.87 6.46
CA ALA A 175 38.27 15.51 6.96
C ALA A 175 36.97 15.46 7.75
N GLN A 176 36.76 16.43 8.68
CA GLN A 176 35.57 16.48 9.51
C GLN A 176 34.30 16.82 8.71
N GLU A 177 34.41 17.69 7.70
CA GLU A 177 33.27 18.02 6.82
C GLU A 177 32.86 16.83 5.97
N LEU A 178 33.83 16.13 5.35
CA LEU A 178 33.57 14.94 4.55
C LEU A 178 33.02 13.79 5.39
N GLU A 179 33.56 13.59 6.61
CA GLU A 179 33.02 12.64 7.58
C GLU A 179 31.54 12.91 7.88
N ALA A 180 31.19 14.16 8.18
CA ALA A 180 29.84 14.58 8.51
C ALA A 180 28.87 14.31 7.34
N LEU A 181 29.29 14.66 6.11
CA LEU A 181 28.49 14.47 4.91
C LEU A 181 28.30 12.97 4.55
N PHE A 182 29.34 12.15 4.61
CA PHE A 182 29.22 10.72 4.37
C PHE A 182 28.42 10.01 5.46
N SER A 183 28.56 10.41 6.71
CA SER A 183 27.73 9.92 7.82
C SER A 183 26.26 10.27 7.61
N SER A 184 25.97 11.48 7.11
CA SER A 184 24.61 11.90 6.76
C SER A 184 24.04 11.13 5.59
N LEU A 185 24.85 10.84 4.56
CA LEU A 185 24.43 10.01 3.44
C LEU A 185 24.13 8.57 3.89
N ARG A 186 24.92 8.03 4.81
CA ARG A 186 24.70 6.71 5.42
C ARG A 186 23.40 6.69 6.24
N LEU A 187 23.16 7.73 7.06
CA LEU A 187 21.91 7.86 7.80
C LEU A 187 20.71 7.84 6.86
N LEU A 188 20.72 8.64 5.79
CA LEU A 188 19.62 8.70 4.82
C LEU A 188 19.31 7.36 4.13
N SER A 189 20.33 6.49 3.99
CA SER A 189 20.15 5.16 3.40
C SER A 189 19.68 4.09 4.40
N SER A 190 19.80 4.33 5.71
CA SER A 190 19.43 3.37 6.77
C SER A 190 18.20 3.78 7.57
N MET A 191 17.83 5.05 7.53
CA MET A 191 16.69 5.61 8.27
C MET A 191 15.37 5.16 7.62
N ASP A 192 14.38 4.85 8.46
CA ASP A 192 12.99 4.65 8.01
C ASP A 192 12.38 6.00 7.60
N MET A 193 12.71 6.40 6.38
CA MET A 193 12.28 7.67 5.82
C MET A 193 10.76 7.74 5.67
N GLU A 194 10.13 6.61 5.39
CA GLU A 194 8.69 6.52 5.22
C GLU A 194 7.96 6.83 6.52
N ARG A 195 8.41 6.25 7.63
CA ARG A 195 7.87 6.52 8.96
C ARG A 195 8.07 7.98 9.37
N LEU A 196 9.22 8.57 9.04
CA LEU A 196 9.45 9.99 9.28
C LEU A 196 8.44 10.86 8.52
N LEU A 197 8.28 10.64 7.21
CA LEU A 197 7.37 11.43 6.37
C LEU A 197 5.91 11.27 6.80
N ASP A 198 5.48 10.06 7.10
CA ASP A 198 4.12 9.79 7.61
C ASP A 198 3.85 10.53 8.93
N SER A 199 4.87 10.68 9.79
CA SER A 199 4.72 11.40 11.07
C SER A 199 4.59 12.92 10.93
N VAL A 200 5.08 13.49 9.83
CA VAL A 200 5.07 14.95 9.58
C VAL A 200 4.09 15.35 8.46
N ASP A 201 3.32 14.42 7.89
CA ASP A 201 2.34 14.70 6.84
C ASP A 201 1.11 15.42 7.43
N VAL A 202 1.00 16.71 7.13
CA VAL A 202 -0.10 17.58 7.60
C VAL A 202 -1.45 17.11 7.07
N CYS A 203 -1.53 16.66 5.83
CA CYS A 203 -2.78 16.16 5.25
C CYS A 203 -3.23 14.88 5.93
N SER A 204 -2.32 13.95 6.21
CA SER A 204 -2.61 12.74 6.96
C SER A 204 -3.07 13.05 8.39
N ALA A 205 -2.44 14.04 9.07
CA ALA A 205 -2.83 14.49 10.39
C ALA A 205 -4.25 15.11 10.40
N ILE A 206 -4.62 15.87 9.36
CA ILE A 206 -5.98 16.42 9.21
C ILE A 206 -6.98 15.28 8.98
N LEU A 207 -6.70 14.36 8.05
CA LEU A 207 -7.58 13.22 7.75
C LEU A 207 -7.75 12.28 8.96
N SER A 208 -6.78 12.24 9.87
CA SER A 208 -6.87 11.46 11.12
C SER A 208 -7.94 11.98 12.09
N ARG A 209 -8.50 13.17 11.85
CA ARG A 209 -9.66 13.73 12.59
C ARG A 209 -11.01 13.24 12.06
N ASP A 210 -10.99 12.25 11.18
CA ASP A 210 -12.18 11.58 10.66
C ASP A 210 -13.12 11.14 11.79
N PRO A 211 -14.44 11.47 11.76
CA PRO A 211 -15.35 11.24 12.87
C PRO A 211 -15.53 9.76 13.23
N THR A 212 -15.31 8.84 12.27
CA THR A 212 -15.40 7.39 12.54
C THR A 212 -14.15 6.84 13.22
N GLY A 213 -13.02 7.57 13.19
CA GLY A 213 -11.76 7.13 13.76
C GLY A 213 -11.10 5.96 13.03
N ASP A 214 -11.51 5.67 11.79
CA ASP A 214 -11.01 4.54 11.02
C ASP A 214 -9.78 4.89 10.16
N TYR A 215 -9.63 6.15 9.74
CA TYR A 215 -8.48 6.57 8.94
C TYR A 215 -7.12 6.22 9.58
N PRO A 216 -6.86 6.47 10.87
CA PRO A 216 -5.59 6.07 11.51
C PRO A 216 -5.33 4.55 11.47
N LYS A 217 -6.40 3.75 11.51
CA LYS A 217 -6.34 2.28 11.54
C LYS A 217 -6.14 1.65 10.16
N MET A 218 -6.16 2.45 9.07
CA MET A 218 -5.98 1.94 7.72
C MET A 218 -4.55 1.51 7.47
N ASP A 219 -4.40 0.53 6.56
CA ASP A 219 -3.11 0.17 6.05
C ASP A 219 -2.50 1.31 5.21
N ARG A 220 -1.20 1.22 5.00
CA ARG A 220 -0.43 2.25 4.31
C ARG A 220 -0.87 2.44 2.85
N GLU A 221 -1.20 1.37 2.16
CA GLU A 221 -1.62 1.44 0.76
C GLU A 221 -2.93 2.22 0.62
N THR A 222 -3.88 1.98 1.53
CA THR A 222 -5.14 2.70 1.61
C THR A 222 -4.92 4.19 1.92
N LYS A 223 -4.11 4.53 2.94
CA LYS A 223 -3.76 5.92 3.25
C LYS A 223 -3.11 6.63 2.06
N THR A 224 -2.20 5.94 1.36
CA THR A 224 -1.55 6.47 0.16
C THR A 224 -2.56 6.77 -0.95
N GLU A 225 -3.56 5.92 -1.17
CA GLU A 225 -4.62 6.18 -2.16
C GLU A 225 -5.51 7.36 -1.76
N TYR A 226 -5.83 7.50 -0.46
CA TYR A 226 -6.58 8.66 0.04
C TYR A 226 -5.85 9.97 -0.23
N LEU A 227 -4.57 10.04 0.12
CA LEU A 227 -3.73 11.21 -0.12
C LEU A 227 -3.55 11.49 -1.61
N ARG A 228 -3.39 10.46 -2.43
CA ARG A 228 -3.32 10.60 -3.89
C ARG A 228 -4.63 11.15 -4.48
N ARG A 229 -5.77 10.74 -3.94
CA ARG A 229 -7.08 11.28 -4.37
C ARG A 229 -7.25 12.72 -3.94
N LEU A 230 -6.83 13.05 -2.74
CA LEU A 230 -6.83 14.41 -2.24
C LEU A 230 -6.00 15.33 -3.15
N GLU A 231 -4.79 14.92 -3.51
CA GLU A 231 -3.90 15.64 -4.44
C GLU A 231 -4.58 15.90 -5.80
N ILE A 232 -5.18 14.87 -6.42
CA ILE A 232 -5.89 15.01 -7.70
C ILE A 232 -7.08 15.94 -7.57
N MET A 233 -7.84 15.87 -6.48
CA MET A 233 -9.01 16.72 -6.27
C MET A 233 -8.60 18.17 -6.01
N ALA A 234 -7.55 18.41 -5.24
CA ALA A 234 -6.99 19.73 -4.97
C ALA A 234 -6.48 20.38 -6.25
N ALA A 235 -5.72 19.64 -7.06
CA ALA A 235 -5.23 20.11 -8.36
C ALA A 235 -6.36 20.48 -9.33
N ARG A 236 -7.48 19.73 -9.34
CA ARG A 236 -8.66 20.03 -10.18
C ARG A 236 -9.43 21.26 -9.74
N ARG A 237 -9.38 21.59 -8.44
CA ARG A 237 -10.07 22.76 -7.86
C ARG A 237 -9.17 23.98 -7.73
N ASP A 238 -7.89 23.83 -8.07
CA ASP A 238 -6.86 24.86 -7.88
C ASP A 238 -6.78 25.38 -6.43
N VAL A 239 -6.81 24.45 -5.47
CA VAL A 239 -6.69 24.73 -4.03
C VAL A 239 -5.53 23.92 -3.43
N GLU A 240 -5.02 24.38 -2.29
CA GLU A 240 -3.99 23.63 -1.56
C GLU A 240 -4.58 22.36 -0.91
N GLU A 241 -3.80 21.28 -0.88
CA GLU A 241 -4.23 19.95 -0.41
C GLU A 241 -4.74 19.97 1.04
N TYR A 242 -4.05 20.71 1.93
CA TYR A 242 -4.44 20.81 3.34
C TYR A 242 -5.76 21.56 3.54
N THR A 243 -6.04 22.57 2.71
CA THR A 243 -7.31 23.32 2.74
C THR A 243 -8.45 22.41 2.33
N LEU A 244 -8.28 21.64 1.25
CA LEU A 244 -9.28 20.67 0.82
C LEU A 244 -9.49 19.56 1.86
N ALA A 245 -8.41 19.07 2.46
CA ALA A 245 -8.50 18.08 3.54
C ALA A 245 -9.36 18.58 4.71
N SER A 246 -9.14 19.85 5.12
CA SER A 246 -9.94 20.47 6.19
C SER A 246 -11.42 20.61 5.82
N GLU A 247 -11.73 21.08 4.60
CA GLU A 247 -13.10 21.14 4.10
C GLU A 247 -13.80 19.78 4.08
N LEU A 248 -13.08 18.73 3.65
CA LEU A 248 -13.63 17.36 3.59
C LEU A 248 -13.88 16.79 4.98
N ILE A 249 -13.00 17.06 5.95
CA ILE A 249 -13.21 16.64 7.34
C ILE A 249 -14.38 17.40 7.98
N GLU A 250 -14.53 18.70 7.76
CA GLU A 250 -15.68 19.45 8.26
C GLU A 250 -17.01 18.87 7.73
N LYS A 251 -17.07 18.55 6.43
CA LYS A 251 -18.25 17.90 5.84
C LYS A 251 -18.47 16.50 6.39
N SER A 252 -17.42 15.71 6.54
CA SER A 252 -17.46 14.37 7.10
C SER A 252 -18.01 14.40 8.54
N GLN A 253 -17.58 15.37 9.35
CA GLN A 253 -18.07 15.58 10.70
C GLN A 253 -19.54 16.02 10.73
N ALA A 254 -19.96 16.93 9.84
CA ALA A 254 -21.35 17.36 9.73
C ALA A 254 -22.30 16.22 9.33
N GLU A 255 -21.84 15.31 8.46
CA GLU A 255 -22.58 14.14 8.03
C GLU A 255 -22.42 12.93 8.97
N ASN A 256 -21.56 13.02 9.97
CA ASN A 256 -21.14 11.92 10.85
C ASN A 256 -20.80 10.64 10.05
N ARG A 257 -20.02 10.81 8.98
CA ARG A 257 -19.72 9.76 8.02
C ARG A 257 -18.24 9.75 7.68
N HIS A 258 -17.68 8.56 7.43
CA HIS A 258 -16.28 8.41 7.07
C HIS A 258 -15.87 9.25 5.85
N VAL A 259 -14.72 9.94 5.93
CA VAL A 259 -14.21 10.86 4.89
C VAL A 259 -14.00 10.19 3.52
N GLY A 260 -13.76 8.89 3.50
CA GLY A 260 -13.61 8.10 2.28
C GLY A 260 -14.80 8.18 1.33
N PHE A 261 -16.02 8.35 1.82
CA PHE A 261 -17.21 8.54 0.97
C PHE A 261 -17.14 9.82 0.13
N LEU A 262 -16.39 10.82 0.60
CA LEU A 262 -16.17 12.07 -0.12
C LEU A 262 -14.96 12.00 -1.06
N LEU A 263 -13.91 11.27 -0.66
CA LEU A 263 -12.65 11.14 -1.41
C LEU A 263 -12.69 10.07 -2.50
N LEU A 264 -13.22 8.88 -2.17
CA LEU A 264 -13.21 7.69 -3.03
C LEU A 264 -14.57 7.45 -3.70
N ARG A 265 -15.25 8.53 -4.08
CA ARG A 265 -16.53 8.43 -4.79
C ARG A 265 -16.43 7.43 -5.95
N GLU A 266 -17.40 6.54 -6.03
CA GLU A 266 -17.47 5.54 -7.09
C GLU A 266 -17.36 6.19 -8.48
N PRO A 267 -16.66 5.53 -9.44
CA PRO A 267 -16.63 6.00 -10.81
C PRO A 267 -18.07 6.06 -11.31
N GLY A 268 -18.47 7.22 -11.82
CA GLY A 268 -19.80 7.38 -12.37
C GLY A 268 -20.08 6.30 -13.44
N ARG A 269 -21.35 5.91 -13.61
CA ARG A 269 -21.83 4.92 -14.59
C ARG A 269 -21.33 5.13 -16.03
N TRP A 270 -20.81 6.33 -16.34
CA TRP A 270 -20.25 6.69 -17.63
C TRP A 270 -19.03 5.86 -18.04
N GLY A 271 -18.16 5.47 -17.08
CA GLY A 271 -17.00 4.62 -17.39
C GLY A 271 -17.39 3.23 -17.87
N ALA A 272 -18.37 2.60 -17.21
CA ALA A 272 -18.91 1.30 -17.61
C ALA A 272 -19.68 1.40 -18.94
N ALA A 273 -20.48 2.47 -19.11
CA ALA A 273 -21.22 2.69 -20.36
C ALA A 273 -20.28 2.90 -21.56
N LEU A 274 -19.20 3.67 -21.37
CA LEU A 274 -18.18 3.89 -22.39
C LEU A 274 -17.45 2.59 -22.75
N TYR A 275 -17.10 1.79 -21.76
CA TYR A 275 -16.48 0.48 -21.98
C TYR A 275 -17.39 -0.45 -22.79
N ILE A 276 -18.65 -0.56 -22.41
CA ILE A 276 -19.64 -1.39 -23.14
C ILE A 276 -19.83 -0.87 -24.55
N ALA A 277 -20.04 0.44 -24.72
CA ALA A 277 -20.21 1.07 -26.02
C ALA A 277 -19.00 0.85 -26.93
N ALA A 278 -17.78 1.01 -26.42
CA ALA A 278 -16.55 0.77 -27.18
C ALA A 278 -16.46 -0.67 -27.67
N ASN A 279 -16.73 -1.67 -26.80
CA ASN A 279 -16.73 -3.08 -27.18
C ASN A 279 -17.80 -3.38 -28.25
N VAL A 280 -19.02 -2.90 -28.07
CA VAL A 280 -20.12 -3.14 -29.03
C VAL A 280 -19.82 -2.48 -30.38
N LEU A 281 -19.46 -1.20 -30.39
CA LEU A 281 -19.20 -0.46 -31.63
C LEU A 281 -18.01 -1.02 -32.41
N LEU A 282 -16.93 -1.39 -31.70
CA LEU A 282 -15.75 -1.97 -32.34
C LEU A 282 -16.03 -3.37 -32.90
N THR A 283 -16.79 -4.19 -32.18
CA THR A 283 -17.24 -5.51 -32.65
C THR A 283 -18.09 -5.39 -33.91
N LEU A 284 -19.09 -4.51 -33.89
CA LEU A 284 -19.95 -4.27 -35.05
C LEU A 284 -19.15 -3.76 -36.27
N PHE A 285 -18.26 -2.79 -36.04
CA PHE A 285 -17.42 -2.23 -37.10
C PHE A 285 -16.53 -3.28 -37.75
N ILE A 286 -15.79 -4.08 -36.95
CA ILE A 286 -14.92 -5.14 -37.49
C ILE A 286 -15.71 -6.24 -38.19
N SER A 287 -16.82 -6.67 -37.60
CA SER A 287 -17.68 -7.69 -38.22
C SER A 287 -18.27 -7.24 -39.59
N LEU A 288 -18.68 -5.98 -39.66
CA LEU A 288 -19.16 -5.39 -40.94
C LEU A 288 -18.03 -5.22 -41.96
N CYS A 289 -16.85 -4.79 -41.57
CA CYS A 289 -15.72 -4.67 -42.48
C CYS A 289 -15.32 -6.03 -43.09
N ILE A 290 -15.24 -7.07 -42.26
CA ILE A 290 -14.91 -8.42 -42.73
C ILE A 290 -16.02 -8.94 -43.65
N SER A 291 -17.29 -8.78 -43.31
CA SER A 291 -18.43 -9.22 -44.12
C SER A 291 -18.52 -8.47 -45.44
N PHE A 292 -18.22 -7.18 -45.46
CA PHE A 292 -18.17 -6.40 -46.68
C PHE A 292 -17.03 -6.86 -47.61
N SER A 293 -15.84 -7.13 -47.05
CA SER A 293 -14.71 -7.66 -47.84
C SER A 293 -14.95 -9.05 -48.42
N LEU A 294 -15.79 -9.85 -47.77
CA LEU A 294 -16.18 -11.19 -48.22
C LEU A 294 -17.43 -11.20 -49.14
N GLY A 295 -17.99 -10.02 -49.40
CA GLY A 295 -19.16 -9.87 -50.30
C GLY A 295 -20.48 -10.42 -49.77
N SER A 296 -20.61 -10.66 -48.47
CA SER A 296 -21.79 -11.29 -47.88
C SER A 296 -22.15 -10.71 -46.51
N LEU A 297 -23.10 -9.79 -46.47
CA LEU A 297 -23.48 -9.04 -45.27
C LEU A 297 -24.06 -9.92 -44.13
N TRP A 298 -24.70 -11.03 -44.43
CA TRP A 298 -25.25 -11.91 -43.41
C TRP A 298 -24.15 -12.55 -42.54
N LEU A 299 -22.92 -12.66 -43.04
CA LEU A 299 -21.77 -13.13 -42.29
C LEU A 299 -21.46 -12.22 -41.08
N ALA A 300 -21.85 -10.93 -41.13
CA ALA A 300 -21.68 -10.04 -40.01
C ALA A 300 -22.34 -10.57 -38.72
N ALA A 301 -23.57 -11.12 -38.87
CA ALA A 301 -24.26 -11.69 -37.72
C ALA A 301 -23.53 -12.93 -37.14
N LEU A 302 -23.01 -13.79 -38.02
CA LEU A 302 -22.24 -14.96 -37.60
C LEU A 302 -20.91 -14.59 -36.92
N LEU A 303 -20.29 -13.52 -37.38
CA LEU A 303 -19.01 -13.03 -36.87
C LEU A 303 -19.13 -12.28 -35.54
N LEU A 304 -20.31 -11.82 -35.10
CA LEU A 304 -20.48 -11.08 -33.85
C LEU A 304 -19.88 -11.80 -32.66
N LEU A 305 -20.15 -13.09 -32.48
CA LEU A 305 -19.67 -13.88 -31.36
C LEU A 305 -18.12 -13.99 -31.33
N PRO A 306 -17.46 -14.53 -32.37
CA PRO A 306 -16.00 -14.70 -32.33
C PRO A 306 -15.26 -13.37 -32.34
N VAL A 307 -15.77 -12.34 -33.03
CA VAL A 307 -15.14 -11.01 -33.05
C VAL A 307 -15.31 -10.31 -31.69
N SER A 308 -16.46 -10.47 -31.01
CA SER A 308 -16.66 -9.86 -29.69
C SER A 308 -15.65 -10.36 -28.64
N GLU A 309 -15.31 -11.65 -28.67
CA GLU A 309 -14.30 -12.21 -27.76
C GLU A 309 -12.91 -11.65 -28.03
N LEU A 310 -12.52 -11.53 -29.31
CA LEU A 310 -11.23 -10.95 -29.69
C LEU A 310 -11.15 -9.45 -29.33
N VAL A 311 -12.21 -8.69 -29.62
CA VAL A 311 -12.29 -7.27 -29.30
C VAL A 311 -12.21 -7.06 -27.80
N LYS A 312 -13.00 -7.82 -27.02
CA LYS A 312 -12.98 -7.76 -25.57
C LYS A 312 -11.59 -8.04 -25.01
N ALA A 313 -10.94 -9.12 -25.47
CA ALA A 313 -9.59 -9.45 -25.03
C ALA A 313 -8.58 -8.35 -25.35
N ALA A 314 -8.66 -7.72 -26.54
CA ALA A 314 -7.79 -6.63 -26.92
C ALA A 314 -8.05 -5.34 -26.10
N VAL A 315 -9.33 -5.00 -25.89
CA VAL A 315 -9.71 -3.83 -25.08
C VAL A 315 -9.29 -4.02 -23.62
N ASP A 316 -9.53 -5.20 -23.03
CA ASP A 316 -9.14 -5.52 -21.67
C ASP A 316 -7.61 -5.44 -21.51
N PHE A 317 -6.86 -6.00 -22.45
CA PHE A 317 -5.39 -5.94 -22.45
C PHE A 317 -4.86 -4.50 -22.50
N LEU A 318 -5.45 -3.63 -23.31
CA LEU A 318 -5.08 -2.22 -23.39
C LEU A 318 -5.48 -1.47 -22.13
N LEU A 319 -6.69 -1.69 -21.61
CA LEU A 319 -7.17 -1.06 -20.39
C LEU A 319 -6.31 -1.42 -19.19
N MET A 320 -5.92 -2.68 -19.02
CA MET A 320 -5.05 -3.10 -17.92
C MET A 320 -3.67 -2.45 -17.94
N ARG A 321 -3.21 -1.98 -19.11
CA ARG A 321 -1.94 -1.22 -19.21
C ARG A 321 -2.09 0.26 -18.90
N VAL A 322 -3.26 0.83 -19.19
CA VAL A 322 -3.51 2.28 -19.05
C VAL A 322 -4.19 2.61 -17.73
N VAL A 323 -5.15 1.79 -17.32
CA VAL A 323 -5.93 2.01 -16.10
C VAL A 323 -5.33 1.15 -14.97
N ARG A 324 -4.75 1.82 -13.97
CA ARG A 324 -4.27 1.12 -12.77
C ARG A 324 -5.45 0.61 -11.96
N PRO A 325 -5.47 -0.67 -11.55
CA PRO A 325 -6.47 -1.19 -10.62
C PRO A 325 -6.48 -0.33 -9.34
N ARG A 326 -7.64 -0.06 -8.83
CA ARG A 326 -7.76 0.59 -7.52
C ARG A 326 -7.67 -0.48 -6.45
N PRO A 327 -6.74 -0.36 -5.49
CA PRO A 327 -6.75 -1.26 -4.36
C PRO A 327 -8.05 -1.09 -3.59
N MET A 328 -8.60 -2.19 -3.09
CA MET A 328 -9.74 -2.15 -2.18
C MET A 328 -9.26 -1.56 -0.86
N PRO A 329 -9.93 -0.53 -0.32
CA PRO A 329 -9.52 0.08 0.93
C PRO A 329 -9.67 -0.91 2.08
N ARG A 330 -8.71 -0.89 3.02
CA ARG A 330 -8.67 -1.85 4.12
C ARG A 330 -8.03 -1.28 5.39
N LEU A 331 -8.39 -1.88 6.52
CA LEU A 331 -7.75 -1.62 7.80
C LEU A 331 -6.46 -2.44 7.94
N ASP A 332 -5.52 -1.92 8.71
CA ASP A 332 -4.28 -2.61 9.05
C ASP A 332 -4.55 -3.61 10.20
N LEU A 333 -4.36 -4.88 9.90
CA LEU A 333 -4.49 -5.97 10.86
C LEU A 333 -3.14 -6.65 11.13
N SER A 334 -2.05 -5.94 11.01
CA SER A 334 -0.68 -6.47 11.25
C SER A 334 -0.46 -6.93 12.69
N GLU A 335 -1.20 -6.35 13.66
CA GLU A 335 -1.17 -6.73 15.08
C GLU A 335 -2.19 -7.84 15.44
N GLY A 336 -2.96 -8.30 14.46
CA GLY A 336 -3.97 -9.34 14.62
C GLY A 336 -5.39 -8.84 14.33
N VAL A 337 -6.32 -9.78 14.24
CA VAL A 337 -7.75 -9.49 14.01
C VAL A 337 -8.39 -9.03 15.33
N PRO A 338 -8.97 -7.83 15.40
CA PRO A 338 -9.69 -7.37 16.58
C PRO A 338 -11.02 -8.12 16.77
N GLU A 339 -11.68 -7.94 17.90
CA GLU A 339 -12.94 -8.64 18.21
C GLU A 339 -14.06 -8.26 17.22
N GLU A 340 -14.10 -7.01 16.76
CA GLU A 340 -15.04 -6.53 15.76
C GLU A 340 -14.84 -7.16 14.37
N GLY A 341 -13.64 -7.72 14.13
CA GLY A 341 -13.27 -8.44 12.92
C GLY A 341 -13.33 -9.95 13.05
N LYS A 342 -13.89 -10.49 14.15
CA LYS A 342 -13.93 -11.93 14.43
C LYS A 342 -14.47 -12.70 13.23
N SER A 343 -13.67 -13.65 12.75
CA SER A 343 -13.87 -14.33 11.48
C SER A 343 -13.68 -15.83 11.59
N ILE A 344 -14.31 -16.58 10.71
CA ILE A 344 -14.04 -17.99 10.51
C ILE A 344 -13.67 -18.26 9.05
N CYS A 345 -12.58 -19.00 8.85
CA CYS A 345 -12.17 -19.49 7.53
C CYS A 345 -12.58 -20.96 7.39
N VAL A 346 -13.47 -21.27 6.44
CA VAL A 346 -13.96 -22.62 6.22
C VAL A 346 -13.54 -23.16 4.87
N ILE A 347 -13.17 -24.45 4.86
CA ILE A 347 -12.93 -25.22 3.66
C ILE A 347 -14.12 -26.15 3.45
N SER A 348 -14.79 -26.03 2.30
CA SER A 348 -15.86 -26.94 1.93
C SER A 348 -15.29 -28.24 1.35
N VAL A 349 -15.57 -29.36 1.99
CA VAL A 349 -15.04 -30.69 1.61
C VAL A 349 -16.12 -31.76 1.58
N ILE A 350 -15.88 -32.81 0.79
CA ILE A 350 -16.57 -34.10 0.96
C ILE A 350 -15.64 -34.94 1.80
N LEU A 351 -16.10 -35.47 2.95
CA LEU A 351 -15.25 -36.17 3.90
C LEU A 351 -14.49 -37.32 3.22
N GLY A 352 -13.17 -37.27 3.42
CA GLY A 352 -12.21 -38.23 2.89
C GLY A 352 -10.98 -38.34 3.80
N SER A 353 -9.87 -38.82 3.29
CA SER A 353 -8.61 -38.88 4.03
C SER A 353 -7.86 -37.55 3.97
N CYS A 354 -7.28 -37.07 5.07
CA CYS A 354 -6.32 -35.93 5.15
C CYS A 354 -6.85 -34.50 5.14
N ASP A 355 -8.12 -34.24 5.40
CA ASP A 355 -8.66 -32.88 5.33
C ASP A 355 -8.18 -31.97 6.49
N ALA A 356 -7.90 -32.52 7.68
CA ALA A 356 -7.40 -31.75 8.82
C ALA A 356 -6.01 -31.11 8.60
N GLN A 357 -5.14 -31.73 7.80
CA GLN A 357 -3.82 -31.17 7.48
C GLN A 357 -3.93 -29.83 6.73
N ARG A 358 -5.00 -29.62 5.97
CA ARG A 358 -5.25 -28.36 5.28
C ARG A 358 -5.57 -27.23 6.26
N LEU A 359 -6.38 -27.50 7.29
CA LEU A 359 -6.65 -26.52 8.34
C LEU A 359 -5.38 -26.14 9.11
N GLU A 360 -4.53 -27.12 9.39
CA GLU A 360 -3.23 -26.86 10.03
C GLU A 360 -2.35 -25.95 9.15
N ALA A 361 -2.29 -26.22 7.85
CA ALA A 361 -1.55 -25.38 6.91
C ALA A 361 -2.09 -23.94 6.87
N LEU A 362 -3.42 -23.75 6.88
CA LEU A 362 -4.05 -22.44 6.98
C LEU A 362 -3.67 -21.72 8.27
N ARG A 363 -3.74 -22.41 9.41
CA ARG A 363 -3.35 -21.85 10.70
C ARG A 363 -1.89 -21.43 10.73
N LEU A 364 -1.00 -22.20 10.14
CA LEU A 364 0.42 -21.86 10.05
C LEU A 364 0.69 -20.66 9.12
N ALA A 365 -0.06 -20.55 8.02
CA ALA A 365 -0.01 -19.38 7.13
C ALA A 365 -0.53 -18.10 7.81
N SER A 366 -1.43 -18.24 8.80
CA SER A 366 -2.14 -17.16 9.48
C SER A 366 -1.62 -16.89 10.91
N ARG A 367 -0.37 -17.20 11.20
CA ARG A 367 0.22 -17.09 12.55
C ARG A 367 0.13 -15.71 13.20
N ARG A 368 0.09 -14.65 12.41
CA ARG A 368 0.06 -13.25 12.87
C ARG A 368 -1.35 -12.72 13.14
N GLU A 369 -2.39 -13.46 12.76
CA GLU A 369 -3.76 -12.95 12.72
C GLU A 369 -4.52 -13.08 14.06
N GLY A 370 -3.91 -13.69 15.06
CA GLY A 370 -4.39 -13.65 16.44
C GLY A 370 -5.51 -14.64 16.77
N LYS A 371 -6.22 -14.39 17.91
CA LYS A 371 -7.21 -15.30 18.49
C LYS A 371 -8.59 -15.22 17.84
N ASN A 372 -8.88 -14.13 17.11
CA ASN A 372 -10.21 -13.86 16.55
C ASN A 372 -10.39 -14.40 15.12
N LEU A 373 -9.49 -15.30 14.69
CA LEU A 373 -9.60 -16.05 13.45
C LEU A 373 -9.64 -17.54 13.75
N SER A 374 -10.76 -18.18 13.42
CA SER A 374 -11.01 -19.61 13.57
C SER A 374 -10.97 -20.32 12.20
N PHE A 375 -10.80 -21.63 12.23
CA PHE A 375 -10.70 -22.46 11.03
C PHE A 375 -11.67 -23.65 11.13
N GLY A 376 -12.37 -23.95 10.01
CA GLY A 376 -13.33 -25.06 10.01
C GLY A 376 -13.35 -25.87 8.74
N LEU A 377 -13.67 -27.15 8.87
CA LEU A 377 -14.12 -27.98 7.76
C LEU A 377 -15.63 -27.92 7.69
N LEU A 378 -16.16 -27.48 6.56
CA LEU A 378 -17.58 -27.56 6.22
C LEU A 378 -17.77 -28.80 5.37
N ALA A 379 -18.12 -29.90 6.05
CA ALA A 379 -17.95 -31.26 5.52
C ALA A 379 -19.28 -31.96 5.24
N ASP A 380 -19.47 -32.35 3.99
CA ASP A 380 -20.55 -33.25 3.59
C ASP A 380 -20.06 -34.70 3.56
N LEU A 381 -20.94 -35.64 3.91
CA LEU A 381 -20.69 -37.07 3.69
C LEU A 381 -20.71 -37.38 2.18
N PRO A 382 -19.91 -38.35 1.69
CA PRO A 382 -19.95 -38.78 0.30
C PRO A 382 -21.37 -39.19 -0.13
N GLY A 383 -21.76 -38.93 -1.37
CA GLY A 383 -23.05 -39.36 -1.89
C GLY A 383 -23.24 -40.89 -1.80
N ALA A 384 -24.46 -41.31 -1.49
CA ALA A 384 -24.80 -42.75 -1.29
C ALA A 384 -26.19 -43.09 -1.78
N ALA A 385 -26.45 -44.37 -1.97
CA ALA A 385 -27.78 -44.86 -2.34
C ALA A 385 -28.76 -44.85 -1.15
N THR A 386 -28.25 -44.78 0.08
CA THR A 386 -29.03 -44.76 1.34
C THR A 386 -28.67 -43.55 2.17
N ALA A 387 -29.54 -43.14 3.09
CA ALA A 387 -29.30 -42.01 3.98
C ALA A 387 -28.03 -42.21 4.83
N GLU A 388 -27.83 -43.42 5.28
CA GLU A 388 -26.67 -43.81 6.11
C GLU A 388 -25.93 -45.00 5.47
N THR A 389 -24.61 -45.01 5.67
CA THR A 389 -23.72 -46.11 5.28
C THR A 389 -22.85 -46.56 6.46
N PRO A 390 -22.43 -47.84 6.52
CA PRO A 390 -21.55 -48.32 7.58
C PRO A 390 -20.22 -47.55 7.68
N ARG A 391 -19.79 -46.90 6.61
CA ARG A 391 -18.55 -46.13 6.52
C ARG A 391 -18.67 -44.75 7.15
N ASP A 392 -19.85 -44.17 7.24
CA ASP A 392 -20.09 -42.83 7.73
C ASP A 392 -19.60 -42.58 9.14
N ALA A 393 -19.95 -43.51 10.05
CA ALA A 393 -19.54 -43.46 11.46
C ALA A 393 -18.01 -43.47 11.60
N GLN A 394 -17.28 -44.14 10.73
CA GLN A 394 -15.81 -44.13 10.75
C GLN A 394 -15.26 -42.83 10.22
N LEU A 395 -15.77 -42.29 9.09
CA LEU A 395 -15.35 -41.01 8.52
C LEU A 395 -15.55 -39.83 9.50
N LEU A 396 -16.70 -39.84 10.19
CA LEU A 396 -17.01 -38.81 11.19
C LEU A 396 -16.08 -38.90 12.40
N ARG A 397 -15.85 -40.13 12.95
CA ARG A 397 -14.92 -40.30 14.06
C ARG A 397 -13.49 -39.87 13.70
N ASP A 398 -13.00 -40.26 12.53
CA ASP A 398 -11.65 -39.89 12.07
C ASP A 398 -11.51 -38.38 11.93
N ALA A 399 -12.52 -37.72 11.36
CA ALA A 399 -12.53 -36.27 11.22
C ALA A 399 -12.62 -35.56 12.59
N GLN A 400 -13.50 -36.02 13.49
CA GLN A 400 -13.62 -35.47 14.85
C GLN A 400 -12.31 -35.59 15.61
N SER A 401 -11.71 -36.80 15.63
CA SER A 401 -10.45 -37.05 16.31
C SER A 401 -9.31 -36.16 15.79
N ALA A 402 -9.29 -35.90 14.48
CA ALA A 402 -8.30 -35.02 13.86
C ALA A 402 -8.49 -33.54 14.25
N ILE A 403 -9.74 -33.08 14.39
CA ILE A 403 -10.04 -31.72 14.89
C ILE A 403 -9.70 -31.59 16.37
N ASP A 404 -10.03 -32.58 17.18
CA ASP A 404 -9.70 -32.59 18.61
C ASP A 404 -8.18 -32.55 18.83
N ALA A 405 -7.42 -33.29 18.04
CA ALA A 405 -5.95 -33.26 18.08
C ALA A 405 -5.38 -31.88 17.71
N LEU A 406 -5.99 -31.17 16.71
CA LEU A 406 -5.61 -29.79 16.38
C LEU A 406 -5.96 -28.82 17.51
N ASN A 407 -7.13 -28.95 18.12
CA ASN A 407 -7.55 -28.13 19.26
C ASN A 407 -6.65 -28.33 20.47
N GLU A 408 -6.26 -29.56 20.77
CA GLU A 408 -5.29 -29.87 21.84
C GLU A 408 -3.91 -29.24 21.54
N LYS A 409 -3.44 -29.36 20.30
CA LYS A 409 -2.14 -28.86 19.89
C LYS A 409 -2.04 -27.32 19.90
N TYR A 410 -3.11 -26.62 19.53
CA TYR A 410 -3.10 -25.15 19.31
C TYR A 410 -3.94 -24.38 20.32
N GLY A 411 -4.60 -25.02 21.26
CA GLY A 411 -5.42 -24.39 22.28
C GLY A 411 -6.79 -23.96 21.80
N GLY A 412 -7.36 -24.61 20.78
CA GLY A 412 -8.68 -24.34 20.23
C GLY A 412 -8.67 -23.61 18.88
N GLY A 413 -9.87 -23.26 18.42
CA GLY A 413 -10.08 -22.49 17.18
C GLY A 413 -10.27 -23.34 15.92
N PHE A 414 -10.36 -24.66 16.04
CA PHE A 414 -10.65 -25.55 14.93
C PHE A 414 -12.02 -26.21 15.08
N TYR A 415 -12.76 -26.28 13.98
CA TYR A 415 -14.14 -26.75 13.94
C TYR A 415 -14.37 -27.76 12.83
N LEU A 416 -15.27 -28.70 13.08
CA LEU A 416 -15.87 -29.53 12.06
C LEU A 416 -17.39 -29.29 12.07
N PHE A 417 -17.91 -28.91 10.93
CA PHE A 417 -19.34 -28.74 10.68
C PHE A 417 -19.79 -29.87 9.77
N THR A 418 -20.73 -30.66 10.22
CA THR A 418 -21.28 -31.79 9.46
C THR A 418 -22.81 -31.72 9.45
N ARG A 419 -23.43 -32.34 8.47
CA ARG A 419 -24.90 -32.46 8.36
C ARG A 419 -25.27 -33.83 7.78
N GLU A 420 -26.53 -34.22 7.99
CA GLU A 420 -27.09 -35.42 7.42
C GLU A 420 -27.29 -35.29 5.90
N ARG A 421 -27.35 -36.46 5.24
CA ARG A 421 -27.71 -36.49 3.83
C ARG A 421 -29.19 -36.31 3.66
N SER A 422 -29.60 -35.61 2.60
CA SER A 422 -30.97 -35.51 2.12
C SER A 422 -31.10 -36.18 0.76
N TYR A 423 -32.29 -36.69 0.47
CA TYR A 423 -32.60 -37.29 -0.84
C TYR A 423 -32.80 -36.21 -1.91
N ASN A 424 -32.10 -36.30 -3.03
CA ASN A 424 -32.13 -35.28 -4.09
C ASN A 424 -32.95 -35.76 -5.34
N GLY A 425 -33.67 -36.85 -5.24
CA GLY A 425 -34.42 -37.46 -6.35
C GLY A 425 -33.72 -38.66 -6.99
N GLU A 426 -32.38 -38.79 -6.84
CA GLU A 426 -31.57 -39.87 -7.41
C GLU A 426 -30.73 -40.58 -6.36
N SER A 427 -30.18 -39.83 -5.41
CA SER A 427 -29.28 -40.32 -4.38
C SER A 427 -29.38 -39.49 -3.11
N TYR A 428 -28.76 -39.95 -2.04
CA TYR A 428 -28.62 -39.20 -0.79
C TYR A 428 -27.30 -38.45 -0.77
N SER A 429 -27.36 -37.09 -0.57
CA SER A 429 -26.18 -36.23 -0.51
C SER A 429 -26.47 -34.99 0.35
N GLY A 430 -25.46 -34.16 0.65
CA GLY A 430 -25.69 -32.87 1.32
C GLY A 430 -26.60 -31.99 0.45
N ARG A 431 -27.67 -31.43 1.06
CA ARG A 431 -28.66 -30.58 0.37
C ARG A 431 -27.95 -29.37 -0.25
N GLU A 432 -28.14 -29.16 -1.56
CA GLU A 432 -27.51 -28.08 -2.33
C GLU A 432 -25.97 -28.03 -2.19
N ARG A 433 -25.35 -29.06 -1.71
CA ARG A 433 -23.90 -29.18 -1.53
C ARG A 433 -23.30 -27.95 -0.83
N LYS A 434 -22.23 -27.35 -1.36
CA LYS A 434 -21.52 -26.21 -0.78
C LYS A 434 -22.45 -25.03 -0.47
N ARG A 435 -23.38 -24.67 -1.34
CA ARG A 435 -24.32 -23.55 -1.13
C ARG A 435 -25.19 -23.78 0.11
N GLY A 436 -25.82 -24.94 0.20
CA GLY A 436 -26.68 -25.27 1.34
C GLY A 436 -25.88 -25.31 2.65
N ALA A 437 -24.69 -25.90 2.64
CA ALA A 437 -23.84 -25.94 3.83
C ALA A 437 -23.43 -24.53 4.32
N LEU A 438 -23.13 -23.61 3.41
CA LEU A 438 -22.81 -22.21 3.78
C LEU A 438 -24.02 -21.44 4.32
N ILE A 439 -25.23 -21.71 3.81
CA ILE A 439 -26.44 -21.12 4.36
C ILE A 439 -26.68 -21.62 5.80
N GLU A 440 -26.53 -22.92 6.03
CA GLU A 440 -26.67 -23.48 7.37
C GLU A 440 -25.59 -22.95 8.32
N LEU A 441 -24.35 -22.77 7.88
CA LEU A 441 -23.29 -22.14 8.67
C LEU A 441 -23.66 -20.69 9.02
N ALA A 442 -24.17 -19.92 8.07
CA ALA A 442 -24.60 -18.55 8.33
C ALA A 442 -25.72 -18.49 9.37
N LYS A 443 -26.75 -19.37 9.28
CA LYS A 443 -27.81 -19.49 10.28
C LYS A 443 -27.24 -19.80 11.67
N LEU A 444 -26.36 -20.78 11.76
CA LEU A 444 -25.71 -21.16 13.03
C LEU A 444 -24.98 -19.94 13.67
N LEU A 445 -24.21 -19.21 12.89
CA LEU A 445 -23.47 -18.05 13.37
C LEU A 445 -24.37 -16.86 13.74
N CYS A 446 -25.53 -16.75 13.12
CA CYS A 446 -26.58 -15.78 13.47
C CYS A 446 -27.43 -16.22 14.69
N GLY A 447 -27.24 -17.43 15.20
CA GLY A 447 -28.03 -17.99 16.30
C GLY A 447 -29.41 -18.47 15.89
N GLU A 448 -29.61 -18.74 14.60
CA GLU A 448 -30.80 -19.36 14.05
C GLU A 448 -30.70 -20.89 14.08
N ASP A 449 -31.83 -21.58 13.91
CA ASP A 449 -31.89 -23.04 13.83
C ASP A 449 -31.14 -23.54 12.59
N SER A 450 -30.20 -24.46 12.79
CA SER A 450 -29.31 -24.97 11.75
C SER A 450 -29.25 -26.50 11.77
N GLU A 451 -29.15 -27.10 10.58
CA GLU A 451 -28.98 -28.54 10.40
C GLU A 451 -27.55 -29.03 10.68
N LEU A 452 -26.61 -28.11 11.01
CA LEU A 452 -25.20 -28.45 11.26
C LEU A 452 -24.97 -29.00 12.65
N SER A 453 -24.25 -30.13 12.72
CA SER A 453 -23.61 -30.61 13.93
C SER A 453 -22.22 -30.03 14.04
N VAL A 454 -21.84 -29.51 15.21
CA VAL A 454 -20.56 -28.84 15.46
C VAL A 454 -19.66 -29.67 16.33
N THR A 455 -18.42 -29.90 15.91
CA THR A 455 -17.33 -30.38 16.77
C THR A 455 -16.38 -29.23 17.03
N GLY A 456 -16.08 -28.95 18.28
CA GLY A 456 -15.29 -27.77 18.74
C GLY A 456 -16.07 -26.96 19.75
N ASP A 457 -15.48 -25.83 20.20
CA ASP A 457 -16.13 -24.93 21.18
C ASP A 457 -17.14 -24.02 20.47
N GLU A 458 -18.38 -24.46 20.38
CA GLU A 458 -19.47 -23.68 19.74
C GLU A 458 -19.70 -22.32 20.40
N ALA A 459 -19.50 -22.22 21.73
CA ALA A 459 -19.67 -20.94 22.42
C ALA A 459 -18.66 -19.88 21.94
N ALA A 460 -17.47 -20.33 21.57
CA ALA A 460 -16.45 -19.46 21.03
C ALA A 460 -16.75 -18.97 19.59
N LEU A 461 -17.73 -19.52 18.88
CA LEU A 461 -18.16 -19.00 17.56
C LEU A 461 -19.07 -17.76 17.67
N ARG A 462 -19.63 -17.52 18.83
CA ARG A 462 -20.52 -16.36 19.03
C ARG A 462 -19.80 -15.05 18.70
N GLY A 463 -20.51 -14.17 18.00
CA GLY A 463 -19.96 -12.88 17.58
C GLY A 463 -19.07 -12.96 16.33
N THR A 464 -18.95 -14.10 15.67
CA THR A 464 -18.31 -14.19 14.35
C THR A 464 -19.07 -13.34 13.34
N ARG A 465 -18.37 -12.43 12.67
CA ARG A 465 -18.97 -11.47 11.74
C ARG A 465 -18.69 -11.81 10.28
N TYR A 466 -17.58 -12.46 10.01
CA TYR A 466 -17.16 -12.74 8.64
C TYR A 466 -16.88 -14.22 8.43
N ILE A 467 -17.34 -14.75 7.30
CA ILE A 467 -17.07 -16.10 6.83
C ILE A 467 -16.18 -16.01 5.60
N ILE A 468 -15.01 -16.60 5.65
CA ILE A 468 -14.12 -16.76 4.52
C ILE A 468 -14.27 -18.19 4.01
N THR A 469 -14.66 -18.35 2.75
CA THR A 469 -14.88 -19.68 2.17
C THR A 469 -13.77 -20.01 1.20
N LEU A 470 -13.16 -21.17 1.36
CA LEU A 470 -12.14 -21.70 0.47
C LEU A 470 -12.60 -23.01 -0.17
N ASP A 471 -12.21 -23.21 -1.42
CA ASP A 471 -12.34 -24.51 -2.05
C ASP A 471 -11.22 -25.44 -1.58
N ALA A 472 -11.47 -26.75 -1.64
CA ALA A 472 -10.54 -27.75 -1.13
C ALA A 472 -9.14 -27.72 -1.81
N ASP A 473 -9.04 -27.19 -3.02
CA ASP A 473 -7.81 -27.04 -3.79
C ASP A 473 -7.17 -25.65 -3.69
N THR A 474 -7.83 -24.69 -3.02
CA THR A 474 -7.35 -23.32 -2.88
C THR A 474 -6.21 -23.27 -1.85
N ARG A 475 -5.12 -22.59 -2.24
CA ARG A 475 -4.01 -22.23 -1.36
C ARG A 475 -3.96 -20.74 -1.18
N ILE A 476 -3.74 -20.30 0.05
CA ILE A 476 -3.60 -18.88 0.38
C ILE A 476 -2.15 -18.56 0.73
N TYR A 477 -1.74 -17.33 0.41
CA TYR A 477 -0.45 -16.79 0.86
C TYR A 477 -0.57 -16.27 2.30
N PRO A 478 0.54 -16.29 3.08
CA PRO A 478 0.57 -15.69 4.40
C PRO A 478 0.10 -14.23 4.38
N GLY A 479 -0.80 -13.88 5.31
CA GLY A 479 -1.37 -12.53 5.42
C GLY A 479 -2.60 -12.26 4.54
N SER A 480 -2.99 -13.17 3.63
CA SER A 480 -4.14 -12.95 2.75
C SER A 480 -5.46 -12.82 3.52
N LEU A 481 -5.63 -13.56 4.60
CA LEU A 481 -6.86 -13.50 5.41
C LEU A 481 -6.99 -12.14 6.11
N SER A 482 -5.90 -11.61 6.69
CA SER A 482 -5.88 -10.26 7.28
C SER A 482 -6.27 -9.20 6.27
N LEU A 483 -5.79 -9.30 5.02
CA LEU A 483 -6.13 -8.34 3.97
C LEU A 483 -7.62 -8.39 3.61
N LEU A 484 -8.20 -9.60 3.53
CA LEU A 484 -9.64 -9.78 3.26
C LEU A 484 -10.50 -9.26 4.41
N ILE A 485 -10.14 -9.60 5.65
CA ILE A 485 -10.86 -9.15 6.84
C ILE A 485 -10.73 -7.63 6.98
N GLY A 486 -9.53 -7.06 6.80
CA GLY A 486 -9.29 -5.62 6.84
C GLY A 486 -10.10 -4.86 5.80
N ALA A 487 -10.28 -5.44 4.58
CA ALA A 487 -11.15 -4.88 3.57
C ALA A 487 -12.63 -4.96 3.98
N ALA A 488 -13.09 -6.10 4.50
CA ALA A 488 -14.47 -6.27 4.94
C ALA A 488 -14.84 -5.33 6.10
N MET A 489 -13.90 -5.05 7.00
CA MET A 489 -14.07 -4.12 8.12
C MET A 489 -14.04 -2.64 7.72
N HIS A 490 -13.52 -2.32 6.53
CA HIS A 490 -13.40 -0.92 6.13
C HIS A 490 -14.78 -0.29 5.89
N PRO A 491 -15.06 0.95 6.37
CA PRO A 491 -16.39 1.58 6.27
C PRO A 491 -16.97 1.65 4.86
N LEU A 492 -16.15 1.83 3.84
CA LEU A 492 -16.59 1.83 2.44
C LEU A 492 -16.99 0.45 1.90
N CYS A 493 -16.51 -0.62 2.53
CA CYS A 493 -16.81 -2.00 2.13
C CYS A 493 -17.98 -2.58 2.94
N THR A 494 -18.31 -2.00 4.10
CA THR A 494 -19.44 -2.45 4.90
C THR A 494 -20.75 -2.34 4.11
N PRO A 495 -21.51 -3.44 3.95
CA PRO A 495 -22.74 -3.43 3.17
C PRO A 495 -23.81 -2.58 3.82
N VAL A 496 -24.43 -1.71 3.03
CA VAL A 496 -25.64 -0.96 3.40
C VAL A 496 -26.81 -1.60 2.68
N ILE A 497 -27.76 -2.11 3.43
CA ILE A 497 -28.94 -2.81 2.89
C ILE A 497 -30.11 -1.83 2.90
N ASP A 498 -30.81 -1.72 1.78
CA ASP A 498 -32.08 -1.03 1.70
C ASP A 498 -33.19 -1.95 2.27
N GLU A 499 -33.81 -1.53 3.37
CA GLU A 499 -34.81 -2.32 4.08
C GLU A 499 -36.05 -2.61 3.24
N GLY A 500 -36.36 -1.75 2.26
CA GLY A 500 -37.55 -1.92 1.42
C GLY A 500 -37.39 -2.98 0.32
N SER A 501 -36.19 -3.10 -0.23
CA SER A 501 -35.88 -4.03 -1.34
C SER A 501 -35.02 -5.24 -0.92
N ASN A 502 -34.48 -5.25 0.30
CA ASN A 502 -33.50 -6.22 0.80
C ASN A 502 -32.27 -6.37 -0.13
N VAL A 503 -31.84 -5.27 -0.75
CA VAL A 503 -30.70 -5.24 -1.67
C VAL A 503 -29.58 -4.39 -1.08
N VAL A 504 -28.34 -4.84 -1.27
CA VAL A 504 -27.15 -4.04 -0.92
C VAL A 504 -27.06 -2.85 -1.89
N VAL A 505 -27.21 -1.63 -1.38
CA VAL A 505 -27.17 -0.39 -2.15
C VAL A 505 -25.81 0.31 -2.11
N SER A 506 -24.96 -0.03 -1.15
CA SER A 506 -23.59 0.48 -1.02
C SER A 506 -22.72 -0.53 -0.25
N GLY A 507 -21.41 -0.47 -0.44
CA GLY A 507 -20.50 -1.45 0.13
C GLY A 507 -20.55 -2.81 -0.60
N HIS A 508 -20.06 -3.85 0.06
CA HIS A 508 -19.94 -5.20 -0.52
C HIS A 508 -20.43 -6.25 0.46
N ALA A 509 -21.42 -7.07 0.06
CA ALA A 509 -21.83 -8.24 0.84
C ALA A 509 -20.84 -9.41 0.68
N ILE A 510 -20.13 -9.43 -0.44
CA ILE A 510 -19.11 -10.44 -0.78
C ILE A 510 -17.87 -9.70 -1.31
N ILE A 511 -16.71 -10.04 -0.79
CA ILE A 511 -15.41 -9.50 -1.20
C ILE A 511 -14.56 -10.62 -1.82
#